data_fb6fcbfacacea4c75b60c4b609d70767
#
_entry.id   fb6fcbfacacea4c75b60c4b609d70767
#
_cell.length_a   1.000
_cell.length_b   1.000
_cell.length_c   1.000
_cell.angle_alpha   90.00
_cell.angle_beta   90.00
_cell.angle_gamma   90.00
#
_symmetry.space_group_name_H-M   'P 1'
#
loop_
_entity.id
_entity.type
_entity.pdbx_description
1 polymer ?
#
loop_
_entity_poly.entity_id
_entity_poly.type
_entity_poly.pdbx_seq_one_letter_code
_entity_poly.pdbx_strand_id
1 'polypeptide(L)'
;TTIITDPVFSKNAGPLIFGPKRFTEPALKLNEIPQTDIFLLTHNHYDHQDMMTIRRFPFKNSKVLLPLKLGKYFTRNGYSNVNEMDWYDKIEINKNLKITFLPAVHWSKRSLTDTNKTLWGNFLIEYKDIKLLFGCDTGVGNIYKDIGNKYGPIDLTFINIGAYNFYPIMPYKDKSVYHTNPEEALEVAKNLKSKKVIGMHWGTFVLSLEPIMEPPVRFKAGAEKYGFKKEDAIIYKIGEFGSLKKLLDYN
;
A
#
# COMPACT_ATOMS: atom_id res chain seq x y z
N THR A 1 -10.14 -8.31 14.52
CA THR A 1 -9.81 -8.65 13.13
C THR A 1 -8.42 -8.14 12.81
N THR A 2 -7.53 -9.05 12.46
CA THR A 2 -6.16 -8.74 12.03
C THR A 2 -6.10 -8.72 10.52
N ILE A 3 -5.62 -7.62 9.95
CA ILE A 3 -5.44 -7.44 8.51
C ILE A 3 -3.95 -7.29 8.23
N ILE A 4 -3.42 -8.04 7.27
CA ILE A 4 -2.07 -7.85 6.73
C ILE A 4 -2.17 -7.32 5.31
N THR A 5 -1.29 -6.39 4.96
CA THR A 5 -1.30 -5.71 3.67
C THR A 5 0.08 -5.85 3.00
N ASP A 6 0.10 -6.32 1.75
CA ASP A 6 1.30 -6.48 0.92
C ASP A 6 2.55 -6.99 1.69
N PRO A 7 2.47 -8.13 2.42
CA PRO A 7 3.59 -8.55 3.25
C PRO A 7 4.75 -9.09 2.41
N VAL A 8 5.94 -8.48 2.58
CA VAL A 8 7.16 -8.86 1.88
C VAL A 8 8.25 -9.20 2.89
N PHE A 9 8.67 -10.46 2.95
CA PHE A 9 9.71 -10.98 3.85
C PHE A 9 10.97 -11.43 3.11
N SER A 10 10.96 -11.40 1.77
CA SER A 10 12.12 -11.71 0.94
C SER A 10 13.25 -10.69 1.11
N LYS A 11 14.49 -11.15 0.93
CA LYS A 11 15.68 -10.30 0.92
C LYS A 11 15.79 -9.42 -0.33
N ASN A 12 15.07 -9.78 -1.40
CA ASN A 12 15.08 -9.10 -2.68
C ASN A 12 13.66 -8.90 -3.21
N ALA A 13 13.38 -7.77 -3.80
CA ALA A 13 12.16 -7.50 -4.55
C ALA A 13 12.37 -7.88 -6.03
N GLY A 14 12.34 -9.19 -6.32
CA GLY A 14 12.58 -9.69 -7.67
C GLY A 14 12.46 -11.20 -7.78
N PRO A 15 12.66 -11.77 -8.98
CA PRO A 15 12.63 -13.21 -9.17
C PRO A 15 13.85 -13.87 -8.52
N LEU A 16 13.61 -14.89 -7.68
CA LEU A 16 14.64 -15.65 -6.97
C LEU A 16 15.56 -14.75 -6.12
N ILE A 17 16.83 -14.64 -6.53
CA ILE A 17 17.87 -13.83 -5.86
C ILE A 17 18.13 -12.49 -6.55
N PHE A 18 17.41 -12.20 -7.64
CA PHE A 18 17.58 -10.98 -8.42
C PHE A 18 16.66 -9.85 -7.92
N GLY A 19 16.90 -8.64 -8.43
CA GLY A 19 16.14 -7.44 -8.11
C GLY A 19 16.72 -6.63 -6.95
N PRO A 20 16.09 -5.50 -6.61
CA PRO A 20 16.52 -4.62 -5.54
C PRO A 20 16.65 -5.36 -4.21
N LYS A 21 17.78 -5.16 -3.53
CA LYS A 21 18.01 -5.72 -2.21
C LYS A 21 17.30 -4.93 -1.13
N ARG A 22 16.91 -5.63 -0.09
CA ARG A 22 16.36 -5.04 1.11
C ARG A 22 17.42 -4.19 1.82
N PHE A 23 17.06 -2.96 2.16
CA PHE A 23 17.90 -2.05 2.95
C PHE A 23 17.68 -2.24 4.45
N THR A 24 16.42 -2.40 4.88
CA THR A 24 16.06 -2.60 6.29
C THR A 24 15.37 -3.95 6.47
N GLU A 25 15.78 -4.72 7.45
CA GLU A 25 15.16 -6.03 7.76
C GLU A 25 13.67 -5.86 8.14
N PRO A 26 12.82 -6.87 7.90
CA PRO A 26 11.45 -6.86 8.36
C PRO A 26 11.38 -6.72 9.89
N ALA A 27 10.43 -5.95 10.37
CA ALA A 27 10.22 -5.72 11.80
C ALA A 27 9.85 -6.98 12.59
N LEU A 28 9.23 -7.94 11.92
CA LEU A 28 8.85 -9.24 12.45
C LEU A 28 9.43 -10.34 11.55
N LYS A 29 9.71 -11.49 12.13
CA LYS A 29 9.93 -12.72 11.34
C LYS A 29 8.59 -13.30 10.91
N LEU A 30 8.59 -14.10 9.86
CA LEU A 30 7.37 -14.68 9.31
C LEU A 30 6.60 -15.56 10.32
N ASN A 31 7.31 -16.21 11.23
CA ASN A 31 6.73 -17.02 12.31
C ASN A 31 6.29 -16.21 13.55
N GLU A 32 6.55 -14.91 13.58
CA GLU A 32 6.13 -14.00 14.64
C GLU A 32 4.85 -13.23 14.28
N ILE A 33 4.38 -13.39 13.03
CA ILE A 33 3.13 -12.75 12.59
C ILE A 33 1.96 -13.30 13.41
N PRO A 34 1.11 -12.43 13.98
CA PRO A 34 -0.08 -12.88 14.70
C PRO A 34 -1.08 -13.55 13.75
N GLN A 35 -1.99 -14.33 14.31
CA GLN A 35 -3.10 -14.91 13.55
C GLN A 35 -3.76 -13.81 12.70
N THR A 36 -3.82 -14.07 11.40
CA THR A 36 -4.29 -13.10 10.40
C THR A 36 -5.62 -13.55 9.83
N ASP A 37 -6.63 -12.69 9.93
CA ASP A 37 -7.98 -12.95 9.42
C ASP A 37 -8.08 -12.59 7.93
N ILE A 38 -7.44 -11.49 7.53
CA ILE A 38 -7.54 -10.94 6.16
C ILE A 38 -6.16 -10.64 5.61
N PHE A 39 -5.91 -11.08 4.39
CA PHE A 39 -4.73 -10.78 3.61
C PHE A 39 -5.13 -9.89 2.42
N LEU A 40 -4.61 -8.67 2.35
CA LEU A 40 -4.82 -7.76 1.24
C LEU A 40 -3.57 -7.72 0.35
N LEU A 41 -3.78 -7.78 -0.97
CA LEU A 41 -2.73 -7.60 -1.98
C LEU A 41 -3.17 -6.51 -2.95
N THR A 42 -2.38 -5.45 -3.10
CA THR A 42 -2.73 -4.29 -3.95
C THR A 42 -2.44 -4.52 -5.43
N HIS A 43 -1.33 -5.16 -5.77
CA HIS A 43 -0.92 -5.47 -7.15
C HIS A 43 0.20 -6.52 -7.21
N ASN A 44 0.70 -6.82 -8.42
CA ASN A 44 1.58 -7.96 -8.65
C ASN A 44 3.09 -7.66 -8.72
N HIS A 45 3.55 -6.44 -8.47
CA HIS A 45 4.98 -6.15 -8.45
C HIS A 45 5.71 -6.97 -7.39
N TYR A 46 7.01 -7.17 -7.55
CA TYR A 46 7.79 -8.09 -6.69
C TYR A 46 7.96 -7.60 -5.26
N ASP A 47 7.90 -6.30 -5.03
CA ASP A 47 7.96 -5.64 -3.73
C ASP A 47 6.60 -5.53 -3.03
N HIS A 48 5.54 -6.13 -3.61
CA HIS A 48 4.20 -6.27 -3.03
C HIS A 48 3.75 -7.74 -3.02
N GLN A 49 3.74 -8.40 -4.18
CA GLN A 49 3.43 -9.83 -4.28
C GLN A 49 4.70 -10.68 -4.10
N ASP A 50 5.11 -10.88 -2.88
CA ASP A 50 6.25 -11.73 -2.53
C ASP A 50 5.86 -13.21 -2.51
N MET A 51 6.30 -13.97 -3.52
CA MET A 51 5.98 -15.39 -3.64
C MET A 51 6.60 -16.25 -2.52
N MET A 52 7.73 -15.84 -1.94
CA MET A 52 8.30 -16.55 -0.79
C MET A 52 7.38 -16.39 0.42
N THR A 53 6.92 -15.17 0.68
CA THR A 53 5.96 -14.88 1.74
C THR A 53 4.65 -15.64 1.51
N ILE A 54 4.05 -15.56 0.32
CA ILE A 54 2.80 -16.27 -0.01
C ILE A 54 2.94 -17.77 0.25
N ARG A 55 4.04 -18.41 -0.16
CA ARG A 55 4.30 -19.84 0.05
C ARG A 55 4.41 -20.22 1.52
N ARG A 56 5.11 -19.41 2.32
CA ARG A 56 5.48 -19.70 3.70
C ARG A 56 4.57 -19.08 4.74
N PHE A 57 3.61 -18.23 4.34
CA PHE A 57 2.67 -17.58 5.23
C PHE A 57 1.90 -18.63 6.06
N PRO A 58 1.87 -18.52 7.40
CA PRO A 58 1.36 -19.58 8.25
C PRO A 58 -0.18 -19.71 8.23
N PHE A 59 -0.91 -18.64 7.91
CA PHE A 59 -2.38 -18.59 8.02
C PHE A 59 -3.06 -18.71 6.66
N LYS A 60 -3.07 -19.93 6.09
CA LYS A 60 -3.65 -20.20 4.76
C LYS A 60 -5.18 -20.08 4.70
N ASN A 61 -5.84 -20.06 5.87
CA ASN A 61 -7.29 -19.88 6.00
C ASN A 61 -7.71 -18.42 6.03
N SER A 62 -6.76 -17.47 6.04
CA SER A 62 -7.06 -16.04 5.93
C SER A 62 -7.92 -15.78 4.70
N LYS A 63 -8.89 -14.88 4.83
CA LYS A 63 -9.62 -14.36 3.67
C LYS A 63 -8.67 -13.49 2.85
N VAL A 64 -8.35 -13.90 1.63
CA VAL A 64 -7.50 -13.15 0.71
C VAL A 64 -8.37 -12.28 -0.18
N LEU A 65 -8.11 -10.97 -0.18
CA LEU A 65 -8.70 -9.99 -1.09
C LEU A 65 -7.60 -9.44 -1.97
N LEU A 66 -7.78 -9.53 -3.28
CA LEU A 66 -6.74 -9.17 -4.25
C LEU A 66 -7.35 -8.79 -5.61
N PRO A 67 -6.58 -8.11 -6.47
CA PRO A 67 -7.05 -7.73 -7.79
C PRO A 67 -7.32 -8.92 -8.70
N LEU A 68 -8.17 -8.69 -9.69
CA LEU A 68 -8.50 -9.67 -10.75
C LEU A 68 -7.25 -10.32 -11.35
N LYS A 69 -7.32 -11.64 -11.58
CA LYS A 69 -6.32 -12.51 -12.22
C LYS A 69 -5.08 -12.82 -11.37
N LEU A 70 -5.10 -12.52 -10.06
CA LEU A 70 -4.02 -12.85 -9.13
C LEU A 70 -4.33 -14.06 -8.24
N GLY A 71 -5.57 -14.50 -8.14
CA GLY A 71 -6.02 -15.58 -7.25
C GLY A 71 -5.25 -16.89 -7.41
N LYS A 72 -4.85 -17.24 -8.65
CA LYS A 72 -4.06 -18.44 -8.95
C LYS A 72 -2.76 -18.56 -8.15
N TYR A 73 -2.14 -17.42 -7.79
CA TYR A 73 -0.90 -17.42 -6.99
C TYR A 73 -1.14 -17.82 -5.53
N PHE A 74 -2.35 -17.62 -5.04
CA PHE A 74 -2.74 -18.00 -3.69
C PHE A 74 -3.33 -19.42 -3.65
N THR A 75 -4.27 -19.75 -4.53
CA THR A 75 -4.91 -21.07 -4.57
C THR A 75 -3.90 -22.21 -4.76
N ARG A 76 -2.90 -22.02 -5.65
CA ARG A 76 -1.80 -22.98 -5.85
C ARG A 76 -0.87 -23.12 -4.64
N ASN A 77 -0.96 -22.23 -3.66
CA ASN A 77 -0.15 -22.23 -2.45
C ASN A 77 -1.00 -22.55 -1.19
N GLY A 78 -2.16 -23.18 -1.37
CA GLY A 78 -2.96 -23.75 -0.29
C GLY A 78 -3.93 -22.79 0.39
N TYR A 79 -4.18 -21.60 -0.17
CA TYR A 79 -5.21 -20.71 0.35
C TYR A 79 -6.58 -21.15 -0.15
N SER A 80 -7.52 -21.30 0.79
CA SER A 80 -8.89 -21.79 0.52
C SER A 80 -9.93 -20.69 0.31
N ASN A 81 -9.66 -19.46 0.79
CA ASN A 81 -10.61 -18.36 0.78
C ASN A 81 -10.03 -17.16 0.00
N VAL A 82 -10.04 -17.26 -1.33
CA VAL A 82 -9.43 -16.28 -2.24
C VAL A 82 -10.53 -15.58 -3.04
N ASN A 83 -10.55 -14.24 -2.94
CA ASN A 83 -11.56 -13.39 -3.56
C ASN A 83 -10.88 -12.37 -4.46
N GLU A 84 -11.05 -12.51 -5.77
CA GLU A 84 -10.61 -11.52 -6.75
C GLU A 84 -11.62 -10.37 -6.82
N MET A 85 -11.12 -9.14 -6.91
CA MET A 85 -11.93 -7.93 -6.91
C MET A 85 -11.64 -7.06 -8.13
N ASP A 86 -12.69 -6.55 -8.75
CA ASP A 86 -12.62 -5.47 -9.73
C ASP A 86 -12.72 -4.11 -9.02
N TRP A 87 -12.38 -3.02 -9.71
CA TRP A 87 -12.54 -1.68 -9.17
C TRP A 87 -14.00 -1.41 -8.78
N TYR A 88 -14.17 -0.87 -7.59
CA TYR A 88 -15.45 -0.60 -6.92
C TYR A 88 -16.18 -1.83 -6.36
N ASP A 89 -15.62 -3.03 -6.52
CA ASP A 89 -16.13 -4.20 -5.81
C ASP A 89 -16.01 -4.02 -4.30
N LYS A 90 -17.00 -4.53 -3.60
CA LYS A 90 -17.17 -4.38 -2.16
C LYS A 90 -17.50 -5.71 -1.52
N ILE A 91 -16.79 -6.03 -0.46
CA ILE A 91 -17.01 -7.23 0.33
C ILE A 91 -17.34 -6.83 1.77
N GLU A 92 -18.47 -7.29 2.25
CA GLU A 92 -18.84 -7.20 3.67
C GLU A 92 -18.23 -8.40 4.40
N ILE A 93 -17.29 -8.10 5.30
CA ILE A 93 -16.64 -9.10 6.15
C ILE A 93 -17.57 -9.51 7.29
N ASN A 94 -18.18 -8.52 7.91
CA ASN A 94 -19.22 -8.66 8.94
C ASN A 94 -20.02 -7.35 9.04
N LYS A 95 -20.98 -7.28 9.95
CA LYS A 95 -21.84 -6.09 10.15
C LYS A 95 -21.10 -4.78 10.42
N ASN A 96 -19.84 -4.83 10.86
CA ASN A 96 -19.06 -3.66 11.24
C ASN A 96 -17.87 -3.40 10.30
N LEU A 97 -17.48 -4.36 9.45
CA LEU A 97 -16.28 -4.28 8.62
C LEU A 97 -16.61 -4.56 7.16
N LYS A 98 -16.31 -3.61 6.32
CA LYS A 98 -16.50 -3.66 4.88
C LYS A 98 -15.21 -3.20 4.19
N ILE A 99 -14.86 -3.83 3.08
CA ILE A 99 -13.68 -3.51 2.29
C ILE A 99 -14.11 -3.27 0.84
N THR A 100 -13.73 -2.11 0.29
CA THR A 100 -13.97 -1.73 -1.10
C THR A 100 -12.65 -1.62 -1.83
N PHE A 101 -12.55 -2.22 -3.01
CA PHE A 101 -11.36 -2.10 -3.86
C PHE A 101 -11.51 -0.90 -4.80
N LEU A 102 -10.52 0.00 -4.83
CA LEU A 102 -10.59 1.28 -5.55
C LEU A 102 -9.44 1.44 -6.54
N PRO A 103 -9.63 2.12 -7.67
CA PRO A 103 -8.57 2.34 -8.65
C PRO A 103 -7.40 3.15 -8.09
N ALA A 104 -6.21 2.93 -8.69
CA ALA A 104 -4.99 3.69 -8.45
C ALA A 104 -4.33 4.07 -9.79
N VAL A 105 -3.49 5.11 -9.79
CA VAL A 105 -2.68 5.52 -10.94
C VAL A 105 -1.39 4.71 -10.93
N HIS A 106 -1.48 3.48 -11.38
CA HIS A 106 -0.37 2.53 -11.37
C HIS A 106 -0.44 1.57 -12.56
N TRP A 107 0.26 0.47 -12.51
CA TRP A 107 0.33 -0.55 -13.52
C TRP A 107 0.67 -1.90 -12.90
N SER A 108 0.63 -2.96 -13.69
CA SER A 108 0.99 -4.29 -13.22
C SER A 108 1.94 -4.97 -14.21
N LYS A 109 2.95 -5.67 -13.68
CA LYS A 109 3.87 -6.49 -14.47
C LYS A 109 4.68 -7.41 -13.57
N ARG A 110 4.91 -8.63 -14.03
CA ARG A 110 5.74 -9.61 -13.35
C ARG A 110 6.61 -10.42 -14.30
N SER A 111 6.30 -10.39 -15.60
CA SER A 111 7.05 -11.06 -16.67
C SER A 111 7.18 -10.16 -17.89
N LEU A 112 7.89 -10.64 -18.91
CA LEU A 112 8.07 -9.87 -20.15
C LEU A 112 6.76 -9.67 -20.94
N THR A 113 5.74 -10.50 -20.70
CA THR A 113 4.53 -10.58 -21.54
C THR A 113 3.24 -10.26 -20.80
N ASP A 114 3.28 -9.85 -19.53
CA ASP A 114 2.08 -9.70 -18.70
C ASP A 114 1.77 -8.26 -18.24
N THR A 115 2.38 -7.26 -18.87
CA THR A 115 2.11 -5.86 -18.59
C THR A 115 0.61 -5.57 -18.64
N ASN A 116 0.06 -5.05 -17.54
CA ASN A 116 -1.37 -4.70 -17.36
C ASN A 116 -2.36 -5.86 -17.62
N LYS A 117 -1.91 -7.11 -17.49
CA LYS A 117 -2.80 -8.29 -17.60
C LYS A 117 -3.48 -8.68 -16.29
N THR A 118 -3.07 -8.11 -15.18
CA THR A 118 -3.72 -8.20 -13.88
C THR A 118 -4.13 -6.82 -13.42
N LEU A 119 -5.11 -6.72 -12.52
CA LEU A 119 -5.56 -5.43 -12.01
C LEU A 119 -4.67 -4.96 -10.84
N TRP A 120 -4.86 -3.72 -10.39
CA TRP A 120 -4.20 -3.07 -9.24
C TRP A 120 -5.13 -2.06 -8.60
N GLY A 121 -4.93 -1.71 -7.34
CA GLY A 121 -5.76 -0.70 -6.68
C GLY A 121 -5.58 -0.60 -5.17
N ASN A 122 -6.28 0.37 -4.61
CA ASN A 122 -6.30 0.70 -3.20
C ASN A 122 -7.39 -0.10 -2.47
N PHE A 123 -7.25 -0.29 -1.17
CA PHE A 123 -8.30 -0.83 -0.30
C PHE A 123 -8.85 0.23 0.63
N LEU A 124 -10.13 0.57 0.49
CA LEU A 124 -10.88 1.33 1.47
C LEU A 124 -11.47 0.36 2.49
N ILE A 125 -11.01 0.48 3.73
CA ILE A 125 -11.43 -0.34 4.87
C ILE A 125 -12.35 0.51 5.74
N GLU A 126 -13.60 0.14 5.80
CA GLU A 126 -14.62 0.84 6.59
C GLU A 126 -14.97 -0.04 7.81
N TYR A 127 -14.61 0.43 8.99
CA TYR A 127 -14.92 -0.24 10.26
C TYR A 127 -15.79 0.68 11.13
N LYS A 128 -17.07 0.34 11.28
CA LYS A 128 -18.07 1.23 11.87
C LYS A 128 -18.04 2.59 11.17
N ASP A 129 -17.76 3.67 11.91
CA ASP A 129 -17.69 5.04 11.38
C ASP A 129 -16.28 5.45 10.94
N ILE A 130 -15.28 4.56 11.07
CA ILE A 130 -13.88 4.82 10.71
C ILE A 130 -13.61 4.36 9.28
N LYS A 131 -12.97 5.22 8.49
CA LYS A 131 -12.53 4.92 7.13
C LYS A 131 -11.01 5.00 7.03
N LEU A 132 -10.40 3.88 6.66
CA LEU A 132 -8.97 3.77 6.40
C LEU A 132 -8.76 3.49 4.92
N LEU A 133 -7.86 4.19 4.25
CA LEU A 133 -7.45 3.85 2.91
C LEU A 133 -6.02 3.30 2.94
N PHE A 134 -5.85 2.04 2.56
CA PHE A 134 -4.54 1.46 2.29
C PHE A 134 -4.23 1.62 0.81
N GLY A 135 -3.25 2.48 0.51
CA GLY A 135 -2.86 2.82 -0.84
C GLY A 135 -2.10 1.70 -1.54
N CYS A 136 -2.39 1.50 -2.81
CA CYS A 136 -1.48 0.89 -3.78
C CYS A 136 -0.32 1.85 -4.05
N ASP A 137 0.73 1.39 -4.69
CA ASP A 137 1.64 2.29 -5.38
C ASP A 137 0.86 3.12 -6.38
N THR A 138 1.13 4.43 -6.40
CA THR A 138 0.36 5.34 -7.24
C THR A 138 1.12 6.61 -7.57
N GLY A 139 0.85 7.15 -8.76
CA GLY A 139 1.12 8.53 -9.12
C GLY A 139 -0.08 9.45 -8.81
N VAL A 140 0.03 10.71 -9.19
CA VAL A 140 -1.05 11.71 -9.08
C VAL A 140 -2.11 11.47 -10.15
N GLY A 141 -3.39 11.69 -9.80
CA GLY A 141 -4.50 11.59 -10.76
C GLY A 141 -5.82 12.15 -10.25
N ASN A 142 -6.68 12.58 -11.18
CA ASN A 142 -7.99 13.12 -10.85
C ASN A 142 -8.91 12.10 -10.16
N ILE A 143 -8.64 10.82 -10.34
CA ILE A 143 -9.40 9.74 -9.68
C ILE A 143 -9.46 9.90 -8.16
N TYR A 144 -8.44 10.49 -7.53
CA TYR A 144 -8.42 10.71 -6.09
C TYR A 144 -9.39 11.80 -5.63
N LYS A 145 -9.70 12.79 -6.48
CA LYS A 145 -10.79 13.75 -6.24
C LYS A 145 -12.15 13.05 -6.28
N ASP A 146 -12.33 12.15 -7.25
CA ASP A 146 -13.58 11.40 -7.40
C ASP A 146 -13.78 10.45 -6.23
N ILE A 147 -12.73 9.74 -5.80
CA ILE A 147 -12.75 8.88 -4.61
C ILE A 147 -13.05 9.73 -3.36
N GLY A 148 -12.38 10.87 -3.18
CA GLY A 148 -12.61 11.77 -2.06
C GLY A 148 -14.03 12.38 -2.04
N ASN A 149 -14.64 12.63 -3.20
CA ASN A 149 -16.02 13.09 -3.29
C ASN A 149 -17.02 11.99 -2.96
N LYS A 150 -16.76 10.75 -3.39
CA LYS A 150 -17.69 9.63 -3.21
C LYS A 150 -17.59 8.97 -1.83
N TYR A 151 -16.36 8.83 -1.29
CA TYR A 151 -16.09 8.05 -0.09
C TYR A 151 -15.57 8.87 1.09
N GLY A 152 -15.04 10.07 0.84
CA GLY A 152 -14.50 10.94 1.88
C GLY A 152 -15.55 11.52 2.83
N PRO A 153 -15.11 12.11 3.94
CA PRO A 153 -13.72 12.20 4.37
C PRO A 153 -13.14 10.83 4.76
N ILE A 154 -11.84 10.64 4.52
CA ILE A 154 -11.08 9.47 4.96
C ILE A 154 -10.38 9.81 6.28
N ASP A 155 -10.52 8.98 7.30
CA ASP A 155 -9.92 9.28 8.61
C ASP A 155 -8.41 9.12 8.60
N LEU A 156 -7.90 8.06 7.92
CA LEU A 156 -6.47 7.80 7.80
C LEU A 156 -6.15 7.19 6.43
N THR A 157 -5.19 7.78 5.72
CA THR A 157 -4.68 7.26 4.45
C THR A 157 -3.23 6.81 4.60
N PHE A 158 -2.92 5.61 4.12
CA PHE A 158 -1.56 5.13 3.91
C PHE A 158 -1.21 5.32 2.44
N ILE A 159 -0.09 5.99 2.14
CA ILE A 159 0.29 6.32 0.76
C ILE A 159 1.80 6.20 0.54
N ASN A 160 2.20 5.76 -0.65
CA ASN A 160 3.60 5.71 -1.04
C ASN A 160 4.20 7.12 -1.10
N ILE A 161 5.43 7.27 -0.59
CA ILE A 161 6.20 8.52 -0.62
C ILE A 161 7.60 8.33 -1.20
N GLY A 162 7.93 7.14 -1.68
CA GLY A 162 9.24 6.76 -2.24
C GLY A 162 9.13 6.13 -3.62
N ALA A 163 10.26 5.75 -4.18
CA ALA A 163 10.39 5.19 -5.53
C ALA A 163 9.98 6.15 -6.65
N TYR A 164 10.37 7.43 -6.57
CA TYR A 164 9.99 8.46 -7.53
C TYR A 164 11.13 8.94 -8.44
N ASN A 165 12.40 8.69 -8.10
CA ASN A 165 13.54 9.14 -8.90
C ASN A 165 14.10 8.03 -9.78
N PHE A 166 13.63 7.96 -11.01
CA PHE A 166 14.11 7.02 -12.04
C PHE A 166 14.99 7.67 -13.11
N TYR A 167 15.61 8.83 -12.84
CA TYR A 167 16.54 9.46 -13.76
C TYR A 167 17.79 8.56 -13.98
N PRO A 168 18.34 8.39 -15.19
CA PRO A 168 17.92 9.03 -16.46
C PRO A 168 16.89 8.22 -17.28
N ILE A 169 16.37 7.10 -16.73
CA ILE A 169 15.37 6.26 -17.42
C ILE A 169 14.10 7.08 -17.68
N MET A 170 13.70 7.87 -16.68
CA MET A 170 12.68 8.92 -16.83
C MET A 170 13.33 10.30 -16.82
N PRO A 171 12.77 11.30 -17.53
CA PRO A 171 13.43 12.59 -17.74
C PRO A 171 13.47 13.48 -16.48
N TYR A 172 12.77 13.13 -15.41
CA TYR A 172 12.67 13.92 -14.20
C TYR A 172 13.34 13.22 -13.01
N LYS A 173 14.08 13.97 -12.19
CA LYS A 173 14.82 13.43 -11.03
C LYS A 173 13.96 13.18 -9.80
N ASP A 174 12.83 13.86 -9.67
CA ASP A 174 12.00 13.86 -8.45
C ASP A 174 10.50 13.66 -8.75
N LYS A 175 10.20 13.10 -9.92
CA LYS A 175 8.83 12.86 -10.38
C LYS A 175 8.71 11.55 -11.13
N SER A 176 7.66 10.79 -10.83
CA SER A 176 7.25 9.59 -11.56
C SER A 176 5.78 9.66 -11.91
N VAL A 177 5.39 9.01 -13.01
CA VAL A 177 3.97 8.88 -13.40
C VAL A 177 3.23 7.90 -12.49
N TYR A 178 3.96 6.92 -11.94
CA TYR A 178 3.38 5.77 -11.24
C TYR A 178 3.70 5.73 -9.74
N HIS A 179 4.50 6.68 -9.25
CA HIS A 179 4.84 6.81 -7.83
C HIS A 179 4.82 8.28 -7.45
N THR A 180 4.10 8.60 -6.38
CA THR A 180 4.13 9.95 -5.82
C THR A 180 5.45 10.24 -5.13
N ASN A 181 6.01 11.43 -5.35
CA ASN A 181 6.97 11.99 -4.42
C ASN A 181 6.25 12.44 -3.12
N PRO A 182 6.96 12.83 -2.06
CA PRO A 182 6.34 13.18 -0.79
C PRO A 182 5.29 14.30 -0.86
N GLU A 183 5.52 15.32 -1.67
CA GLU A 183 4.60 16.44 -1.86
C GLU A 183 3.35 16.02 -2.65
N GLU A 184 3.54 15.22 -3.69
CA GLU A 184 2.45 14.64 -4.48
C GLU A 184 1.58 13.70 -3.64
N ALA A 185 2.18 12.94 -2.71
CA ALA A 185 1.46 12.10 -1.78
C ALA A 185 0.52 12.91 -0.86
N LEU A 186 1.00 14.06 -0.37
CA LEU A 186 0.17 15.00 0.39
C LEU A 186 -0.96 15.60 -0.45
N GLU A 187 -0.71 15.90 -1.72
CA GLU A 187 -1.74 16.35 -2.66
C GLU A 187 -2.82 15.29 -2.88
N VAL A 188 -2.43 14.03 -3.09
CA VAL A 188 -3.36 12.90 -3.22
C VAL A 188 -4.18 12.73 -1.96
N ALA A 189 -3.56 12.76 -0.78
CA ALA A 189 -4.27 12.68 0.49
C ALA A 189 -5.27 13.83 0.70
N LYS A 190 -4.90 15.06 0.29
CA LYS A 190 -5.83 16.20 0.28
C LYS A 190 -7.02 15.97 -0.66
N ASN A 191 -6.77 15.46 -1.87
CA ASN A 191 -7.82 15.14 -2.83
C ASN A 191 -8.76 14.04 -2.32
N LEU A 192 -8.27 13.09 -1.53
CA LEU A 192 -9.06 12.07 -0.81
C LEU A 192 -9.85 12.64 0.37
N LYS A 193 -9.66 13.92 0.72
CA LYS A 193 -10.20 14.54 1.94
C LYS A 193 -9.77 13.81 3.21
N SER A 194 -8.51 13.36 3.24
CA SER A 194 -7.94 12.65 4.37
C SER A 194 -7.75 13.58 5.57
N LYS A 195 -8.12 13.11 6.76
CA LYS A 195 -7.87 13.86 8.01
C LYS A 195 -6.42 13.69 8.44
N LYS A 196 -5.89 12.47 8.37
CA LYS A 196 -4.49 12.13 8.67
C LYS A 196 -3.90 11.26 7.56
N VAL A 197 -2.58 11.32 7.39
CA VAL A 197 -1.88 10.57 6.35
C VAL A 197 -0.59 9.98 6.87
N ILE A 198 -0.36 8.70 6.57
CA ILE A 198 0.89 7.98 6.88
C ILE A 198 1.65 7.77 5.57
N GLY A 199 2.88 8.28 5.52
CA GLY A 199 3.80 8.01 4.42
C GLY A 199 4.42 6.62 4.55
N MET A 200 4.27 5.80 3.52
CA MET A 200 4.85 4.46 3.44
C MET A 200 5.67 4.26 2.14
N HIS A 201 6.12 3.04 1.87
CA HIS A 201 6.89 2.67 0.67
C HIS A 201 8.22 3.42 0.56
N TRP A 202 8.95 3.52 1.68
CA TRP A 202 10.29 4.10 1.78
C TRP A 202 11.17 3.26 2.72
N GLY A 203 12.50 3.36 2.57
CA GLY A 203 13.44 2.77 3.53
C GLY A 203 13.52 1.23 3.57
N THR A 204 12.75 0.51 2.75
CA THR A 204 12.71 -0.96 2.76
C THR A 204 13.55 -1.57 1.65
N PHE A 205 13.32 -1.18 0.41
CA PHE A 205 14.09 -1.58 -0.77
C PHE A 205 14.65 -0.36 -1.48
N VAL A 206 15.83 -0.49 -2.10
CA VAL A 206 16.39 0.57 -2.96
C VAL A 206 15.80 0.39 -4.36
N LEU A 207 14.65 1.00 -4.61
CA LEU A 207 13.90 0.85 -5.87
C LEU A 207 14.26 1.92 -6.91
N SER A 208 14.78 3.07 -6.46
CA SER A 208 15.04 4.27 -7.26
C SER A 208 16.24 5.04 -6.72
N LEU A 209 16.51 6.22 -7.22
CA LEU A 209 17.77 6.96 -6.99
C LEU A 209 17.67 8.11 -6.00
N GLU A 210 16.51 8.39 -5.41
CA GLU A 210 16.43 9.37 -4.32
C GLU A 210 17.18 8.85 -3.07
N PRO A 211 17.78 9.75 -2.27
CA PRO A 211 18.36 9.37 -1.00
C PRO A 211 17.32 8.68 -0.10
N ILE A 212 17.66 7.51 0.44
CA ILE A 212 16.72 6.61 1.11
C ILE A 212 15.98 7.24 2.29
N MET A 213 16.56 8.27 2.91
CA MET A 213 15.96 9.01 4.03
C MET A 213 15.33 10.35 3.62
N GLU A 214 15.38 10.71 2.34
CA GLU A 214 14.78 11.95 1.83
C GLU A 214 13.24 11.94 1.91
N PRO A 215 12.54 10.86 1.52
CA PRO A 215 11.08 10.84 1.50
C PRO A 215 10.41 11.24 2.81
N PRO A 216 10.75 10.68 3.98
CA PRO A 216 10.13 11.07 5.24
C PRO A 216 10.40 12.53 5.65
N VAL A 217 11.59 13.06 5.31
CA VAL A 217 11.95 14.45 5.63
C VAL A 217 11.12 15.42 4.80
N ARG A 218 11.03 15.22 3.48
CA ARG A 218 10.21 16.03 2.57
C ARG A 218 8.73 15.94 2.91
N PHE A 219 8.23 14.75 3.22
CA PHE A 219 6.83 14.53 3.58
C PHE A 219 6.43 15.37 4.81
N LYS A 220 7.22 15.32 5.87
CA LYS A 220 7.00 16.13 7.08
C LYS A 220 7.10 17.64 6.80
N ALA A 221 8.09 18.05 6.02
CA ALA A 221 8.29 19.46 5.68
C ALA A 221 7.15 20.02 4.79
N GLY A 222 6.57 19.20 3.91
CA GLY A 222 5.49 19.60 3.01
C GLY A 222 4.12 19.69 3.66
N ALA A 223 3.89 19.11 4.83
CA ALA A 223 2.57 18.91 5.42
C ALA A 223 1.69 20.18 5.44
N GLU A 224 2.18 21.26 6.03
CA GLU A 224 1.42 22.50 6.21
C GLU A 224 1.04 23.16 4.87
N LYS A 225 1.91 23.09 3.88
CA LYS A 225 1.66 23.61 2.52
C LYS A 225 0.44 22.93 1.86
N TYR A 226 0.22 21.66 2.17
CA TYR A 226 -0.91 20.89 1.64
C TYR A 226 -2.15 20.87 2.56
N GLY A 227 -2.09 21.60 3.68
CA GLY A 227 -3.23 21.78 4.60
C GLY A 227 -3.33 20.74 5.70
N PHE A 228 -2.26 19.98 5.95
CA PHE A 228 -2.15 19.07 7.08
C PHE A 228 -1.38 19.74 8.22
N LYS A 229 -1.79 19.52 9.45
CA LYS A 229 -0.93 19.82 10.59
C LYS A 229 0.29 18.88 10.58
N LYS A 230 1.39 19.27 11.20
CA LYS A 230 2.62 18.45 11.26
C LYS A 230 2.40 17.09 11.92
N GLU A 231 1.52 17.03 12.92
CA GLU A 231 1.12 15.79 13.59
C GLU A 231 0.22 14.89 12.76
N ASP A 232 -0.50 15.44 11.76
CA ASP A 232 -1.42 14.68 10.89
C ASP A 232 -0.74 14.07 9.66
N ALA A 233 0.45 14.55 9.28
CA ALA A 233 1.35 13.91 8.32
C ALA A 233 2.35 13.04 9.06
N ILE A 234 2.09 11.74 9.13
CA ILE A 234 2.74 10.80 10.05
C ILE A 234 3.79 9.98 9.31
N ILE A 235 4.94 9.81 9.94
CA ILE A 235 5.98 8.86 9.53
C ILE A 235 6.24 7.92 10.69
N TYR A 236 6.09 6.63 10.45
CA TYR A 236 6.54 5.59 11.37
C TYR A 236 7.90 5.05 10.95
N LYS A 237 8.75 4.81 11.93
CA LYS A 237 9.96 4.00 11.72
C LYS A 237 9.56 2.58 11.34
N ILE A 238 10.40 1.88 10.58
CA ILE A 238 10.15 0.47 10.28
C ILE A 238 10.12 -0.33 11.58
N GLY A 239 9.00 -1.02 11.82
CA GLY A 239 8.72 -1.73 13.07
C GLY A 239 8.02 -0.91 14.14
N GLU A 240 7.83 0.38 13.94
CA GLU A 240 7.04 1.20 14.86
C GLU A 240 5.55 0.87 14.72
N PHE A 241 4.84 0.92 15.82
CA PHE A 241 3.39 0.71 15.87
C PHE A 241 2.69 1.84 16.61
N GLY A 242 1.42 2.03 16.32
CA GLY A 242 0.60 3.06 16.95
C GLY A 242 -0.81 2.55 17.26
N SER A 243 -1.47 3.22 18.19
CA SER A 243 -2.88 2.97 18.48
C SER A 243 -3.77 3.81 17.56
N LEU A 244 -4.66 3.16 16.81
CA LEU A 244 -5.63 3.83 15.96
C LEU A 244 -6.55 4.77 16.79
N LYS A 245 -6.92 4.37 18.01
CA LYS A 245 -7.67 5.22 18.93
C LYS A 245 -6.96 6.54 19.21
N LYS A 246 -5.66 6.47 19.55
CA LYS A 246 -4.85 7.69 19.79
C LYS A 246 -4.65 8.52 18.53
N LEU A 247 -4.46 7.86 17.39
CA LEU A 247 -4.25 8.54 16.11
C LEU A 247 -5.47 9.34 15.67
N LEU A 248 -6.66 8.80 15.89
CA LEU A 248 -7.92 9.39 15.41
C LEU A 248 -8.68 10.16 16.50
N ASP A 249 -8.10 10.32 17.69
CA ASP A 249 -8.75 10.94 18.87
C ASP A 249 -10.12 10.30 19.18
N TYR A 250 -10.20 8.96 18.98
CA TYR A 250 -11.42 8.18 19.11
C TYR A 250 -11.56 7.67 20.57
N ASN A 251 -12.65 8.02 21.24
CA ASN A 251 -12.97 7.57 22.61
C ASN A 251 -13.50 6.14 22.66
#